data_a42e7d61b04e4ec2989a2156ba5f6258
#
_entry.id   a42e7d61b04e4ec2989a2156ba5f6258
#
_cell.length_a   1.000
_cell.length_b   1.000
_cell.length_c   1.000
_cell.angle_alpha   90.00
_cell.angle_beta   90.00
_cell.angle_gamma   90.00
#
_symmetry.space_group_name_H-M   'P 1'
#
loop_
_entity.id
_entity.type
_entity.pdbx_description
1 polymer ?
#
loop_
_entity_poly.entity_id
_entity_poly.type
_entity_poly.pdbx_seq_one_letter_code
_entity_poly.pdbx_strand_id
1 'polypeptide(L)'
;VREKSWPLKNIKLIGIEEYDNPYDAVKNAKGIYVGGGNSFLLTHGLHENKLIKILNDVIISGIPYMGVSAGTNVACPTMMTTNDMPIIMPKKLDTLNLVNFQINPHYHEGPMWLKNEEGFVKHNGETRSQRINEYHQNNIIPVIGLFEGSLIKWQNQKGKLMIGDA
;
A
#
# COMPACT_ATOMS: atom_id res chain seq x y z
N VAL A 1 0.06 13.68 -0.73
CA VAL A 1 -0.90 14.29 -1.68
C VAL A 1 -1.25 15.65 -1.14
N ARG A 2 -0.90 16.72 -1.86
CA ARG A 2 -1.25 18.07 -1.43
C ARG A 2 -2.69 18.40 -1.84
N GLU A 3 -3.32 19.31 -1.10
CA GLU A 3 -4.73 19.73 -1.24
C GLU A 3 -5.15 20.05 -2.69
N LYS A 4 -4.22 20.57 -3.52
CA LYS A 4 -4.45 20.90 -4.93
C LYS A 4 -4.70 19.69 -5.86
N SER A 5 -4.31 18.49 -5.47
CA SER A 5 -4.51 17.25 -6.24
C SER A 5 -5.61 16.36 -5.68
N TRP A 6 -6.26 16.77 -4.58
CA TRP A 6 -7.32 16.00 -3.96
C TRP A 6 -8.64 16.19 -4.72
N PRO A 7 -9.24 15.11 -5.25
CA PRO A 7 -10.39 15.23 -6.16
C PRO A 7 -11.73 15.52 -5.47
N LEU A 8 -11.81 15.35 -4.14
CA LEU A 8 -13.07 15.44 -3.41
C LEU A 8 -13.25 16.81 -2.75
N LYS A 9 -14.06 17.66 -3.37
CA LYS A 9 -14.25 19.06 -2.95
C LYS A 9 -14.82 19.25 -1.54
N ASN A 10 -15.56 18.26 -1.02
CA ASN A 10 -16.23 18.33 0.28
C ASN A 10 -15.46 17.62 1.42
N ILE A 11 -14.26 17.13 1.15
CA ILE A 11 -13.41 16.46 2.13
C ILE A 11 -12.12 17.26 2.27
N LYS A 12 -11.85 17.74 3.48
CA LYS A 12 -10.59 18.37 3.81
C LYS A 12 -9.55 17.30 4.10
N LEU A 13 -8.45 17.32 3.33
CA LEU A 13 -7.27 16.49 3.60
C LEU A 13 -6.28 17.31 4.41
N ILE A 14 -5.89 16.76 5.57
CA ILE A 14 -4.91 17.37 6.47
C ILE A 14 -3.77 16.40 6.65
N GLY A 15 -2.53 16.87 6.47
CA GLY A 15 -1.33 16.07 6.69
C GLY A 15 -1.16 15.73 8.17
N ILE A 16 -0.76 14.50 8.48
CA ILE A 16 -0.54 14.09 9.88
C ILE A 16 0.58 14.91 10.54
N GLU A 17 1.50 15.43 9.74
CA GLU A 17 2.59 16.33 10.15
C GLU A 17 2.12 17.73 10.57
N GLU A 18 0.87 18.09 10.30
CA GLU A 18 0.27 19.37 10.70
C GLU A 18 -0.27 19.34 12.14
N TYR A 19 -0.24 18.15 12.77
CA TYR A 19 -0.70 17.98 14.15
C TYR A 19 0.46 17.88 15.13
N ASP A 20 0.37 18.53 16.27
CA ASP A 20 1.35 18.41 17.36
C ASP A 20 1.46 16.98 17.89
N ASN A 21 0.35 16.24 17.88
CA ASN A 21 0.27 14.85 18.29
C ASN A 21 -0.36 13.98 17.20
N PRO A 22 0.44 13.21 16.45
CA PRO A 22 -0.07 12.31 15.42
C PRO A 22 -1.07 11.25 15.92
N TYR A 23 -0.94 10.82 17.17
CA TYR A 23 -1.85 9.85 17.79
C TYR A 23 -3.27 10.42 17.91
N ASP A 24 -3.40 11.66 18.39
CA ASP A 24 -4.68 12.34 18.51
C ASP A 24 -5.29 12.65 17.15
N ALA A 25 -4.46 12.97 16.16
CA ALA A 25 -4.88 13.17 14.78
C ALA A 25 -5.57 11.90 14.24
N VAL A 26 -4.95 10.73 14.41
CA VAL A 26 -5.50 9.44 13.98
C VAL A 26 -6.78 9.11 14.74
N LYS A 27 -6.79 9.28 16.06
CA LYS A 27 -7.95 8.98 16.93
C LYS A 27 -9.21 9.78 16.56
N ASN A 28 -9.03 11.03 16.13
CA ASN A 28 -10.13 11.94 15.80
C ASN A 28 -10.44 12.01 14.30
N ALA A 29 -9.74 11.26 13.47
CA ALA A 29 -9.93 11.24 12.02
C ALA A 29 -11.32 10.72 11.62
N LYS A 30 -11.89 11.27 10.55
CA LYS A 30 -13.13 10.78 9.92
C LYS A 30 -12.87 9.85 8.75
N GLY A 31 -11.63 9.77 8.32
CA GLY A 31 -11.11 8.87 7.29
C GLY A 31 -9.60 8.91 7.30
N ILE A 32 -8.97 7.83 6.90
CA ILE A 32 -7.52 7.69 6.78
C ILE A 32 -7.17 7.52 5.31
N TYR A 33 -6.31 8.40 4.81
CA TYR A 33 -5.72 8.28 3.48
C TYR A 33 -4.21 8.07 3.61
N VAL A 34 -3.69 7.01 3.01
CA VAL A 34 -2.27 6.74 2.94
C VAL A 34 -1.83 6.70 1.48
N GLY A 35 -1.05 7.68 1.09
CA GLY A 35 -0.56 7.84 -0.27
C GLY A 35 0.56 6.89 -0.65
N GLY A 36 1.04 7.04 -1.88
CA GLY A 36 2.22 6.36 -2.40
C GLY A 36 3.52 6.97 -1.87
N GLY A 37 4.61 6.32 -2.20
CA GLY A 37 5.98 6.65 -1.81
C GLY A 37 6.77 5.38 -1.54
N ASN A 38 7.87 5.47 -0.80
CA ASN A 38 8.66 4.29 -0.46
C ASN A 38 8.04 3.57 0.75
N SER A 39 7.68 2.30 0.58
CA SER A 39 7.01 1.48 1.61
C SER A 39 7.89 1.24 2.83
N PHE A 40 9.22 1.14 2.66
CA PHE A 40 10.16 0.99 3.79
C PHE A 40 10.17 2.23 4.66
N LEU A 41 10.25 3.42 4.04
CA LEU A 41 10.23 4.69 4.76
C LEU A 41 8.89 4.90 5.48
N LEU A 42 7.78 4.59 4.81
CA LEU A 42 6.44 4.67 5.40
C LEU A 42 6.31 3.73 6.61
N THR A 43 6.66 2.45 6.45
CA THR A 43 6.58 1.45 7.53
C THR A 43 7.50 1.82 8.70
N HIS A 44 8.72 2.31 8.41
CA HIS A 44 9.63 2.82 9.42
C HIS A 44 8.98 3.96 10.23
N GLY A 45 8.43 4.97 9.55
CA GLY A 45 7.77 6.10 10.21
C GLY A 45 6.57 5.68 11.06
N LEU A 46 5.76 4.74 10.57
CA LEU A 46 4.62 4.20 11.33
C LEU A 46 5.06 3.48 12.61
N HIS A 47 6.15 2.71 12.57
CA HIS A 47 6.71 2.05 13.75
C HIS A 47 7.37 3.03 14.73
N GLU A 48 8.18 3.97 14.24
CA GLU A 48 8.85 4.98 15.09
C GLU A 48 7.83 5.82 15.86
N ASN A 49 6.75 6.24 15.20
CA ASN A 49 5.69 7.03 15.81
C ASN A 49 4.62 6.18 16.53
N LYS A 50 4.81 4.84 16.60
CA LYS A 50 3.88 3.89 17.26
C LYS A 50 2.44 3.96 16.74
N LEU A 51 2.28 4.26 15.45
CA LEU A 51 0.97 4.49 14.83
C LEU A 51 0.29 3.21 14.32
N ILE A 52 1.01 2.09 14.18
CA ILE A 52 0.46 0.83 13.63
C ILE A 52 -0.80 0.40 14.41
N LYS A 53 -0.69 0.32 15.74
CA LYS A 53 -1.82 -0.14 16.56
C LYS A 53 -3.02 0.80 16.51
N ILE A 54 -2.82 2.09 16.71
CA ILE A 54 -3.95 3.04 16.73
C ILE A 54 -4.64 3.15 15.37
N LEU A 55 -3.88 3.10 14.26
CA LEU A 55 -4.46 3.06 12.91
C LEU A 55 -5.31 1.80 12.72
N ASN A 56 -4.79 0.63 13.09
CA ASN A 56 -5.55 -0.61 13.03
C ASN A 56 -6.85 -0.51 13.85
N ASP A 57 -6.74 -0.08 15.11
CA ASP A 57 -7.88 0.02 16.05
C ASP A 57 -9.00 0.94 15.50
N VAL A 58 -8.66 2.13 14.99
CA VAL A 58 -9.68 3.08 14.50
C VAL A 58 -10.30 2.61 13.17
N ILE A 59 -9.51 1.99 12.28
CA ILE A 59 -10.02 1.48 11.00
C ILE A 59 -10.95 0.29 11.23
N ILE A 60 -10.57 -0.65 12.10
CA ILE A 60 -11.44 -1.78 12.46
C ILE A 60 -12.71 -1.31 13.16
N SER A 61 -12.67 -0.22 13.93
CA SER A 61 -13.86 0.38 14.55
C SER A 61 -14.81 1.05 13.54
N GLY A 62 -14.42 1.15 12.25
CA GLY A 62 -15.29 1.65 11.19
C GLY A 62 -14.83 2.94 10.50
N ILE A 63 -13.68 3.51 10.88
CA ILE A 63 -13.11 4.65 10.16
C ILE A 63 -12.62 4.17 8.78
N PRO A 64 -13.09 4.75 7.66
CA PRO A 64 -12.69 4.31 6.34
C PRO A 64 -11.21 4.55 6.08
N TYR A 65 -10.58 3.58 5.42
CA TYR A 65 -9.20 3.63 4.98
C TYR A 65 -9.12 3.62 3.45
N MET A 66 -8.24 4.44 2.90
CA MET A 66 -7.88 4.42 1.48
C MET A 66 -6.36 4.40 1.35
N GLY A 67 -5.83 3.32 0.78
CA GLY A 67 -4.40 3.15 0.50
C GLY A 67 -4.11 3.18 -1.00
N VAL A 68 -3.03 3.85 -1.38
CA VAL A 68 -2.53 3.90 -2.77
C VAL A 68 -1.06 3.54 -2.79
N SER A 69 -0.65 2.60 -3.66
CA SER A 69 0.75 2.17 -3.80
C SER A 69 1.35 1.68 -2.47
N ALA A 70 2.31 2.40 -1.87
CA ALA A 70 2.83 2.09 -0.54
C ALA A 70 1.73 2.01 0.53
N GLY A 71 0.70 2.88 0.45
CA GLY A 71 -0.48 2.81 1.30
C GLY A 71 -1.27 1.51 1.11
N THR A 72 -1.27 0.93 -0.08
CA THR A 72 -1.86 -0.38 -0.33
C THR A 72 -1.03 -1.49 0.34
N ASN A 73 0.31 -1.43 0.25
CA ASN A 73 1.19 -2.40 0.92
C ASN A 73 1.00 -2.39 2.45
N VAL A 74 0.92 -1.20 3.07
CA VAL A 74 0.78 -1.15 4.53
C VAL A 74 -0.62 -1.53 5.04
N ALA A 75 -1.62 -1.65 4.17
CA ALA A 75 -2.91 -2.25 4.53
C ALA A 75 -2.82 -3.76 4.77
N CYS A 76 -1.82 -4.43 4.21
CA CYS A 76 -1.59 -5.87 4.30
C CYS A 76 -1.06 -6.31 5.67
N PRO A 77 -0.90 -7.63 5.94
CA PRO A 77 -0.23 -8.12 7.14
C PRO A 77 1.22 -7.67 7.25
N THR A 78 1.95 -7.63 6.13
CA THR A 78 3.33 -7.15 6.04
C THR A 78 3.53 -6.35 4.77
N MET A 79 4.62 -5.58 4.69
CA MET A 79 5.02 -4.88 3.46
C MET A 79 5.88 -5.74 2.52
N MET A 80 6.03 -7.04 2.76
CA MET A 80 7.00 -7.91 2.06
C MET A 80 6.76 -8.04 0.56
N THR A 81 5.58 -7.71 0.06
CA THR A 81 5.25 -7.75 -1.37
C THR A 81 5.40 -6.39 -2.07
N THR A 82 6.12 -5.45 -1.45
CA THR A 82 6.46 -4.17 -2.08
C THR A 82 7.43 -4.34 -3.25
N ASN A 83 7.39 -3.37 -4.18
CA ASN A 83 8.37 -3.27 -5.27
C ASN A 83 9.50 -2.29 -4.97
N ASP A 84 9.46 -1.64 -3.81
CA ASP A 84 10.37 -0.56 -3.45
C ASP A 84 11.75 -1.06 -3.04
N MET A 85 12.76 -0.21 -3.22
CA MET A 85 14.09 -0.45 -2.68
C MET A 85 14.12 -0.12 -1.17
N PRO A 86 14.87 -0.90 -0.37
CA PRO A 86 15.03 -0.67 1.06
C PRO A 86 16.01 0.48 1.33
N ILE A 87 15.52 1.73 1.27
CA ILE A 87 16.31 2.93 1.56
C ILE A 87 16.51 3.17 3.07
N ILE A 88 15.70 2.51 3.88
CA ILE A 88 15.79 2.45 5.34
C ILE A 88 15.22 1.11 5.79
N MET A 89 15.72 0.53 6.88
CA MET A 89 15.20 -0.71 7.42
C MET A 89 14.23 -0.40 8.58
N PRO A 90 12.93 -0.73 8.46
CA PRO A 90 11.99 -0.62 9.57
C PRO A 90 12.33 -1.67 10.63
N LYS A 91 11.92 -1.43 11.89
CA LYS A 91 12.12 -2.37 13.01
C LYS A 91 11.45 -3.72 12.77
N LYS A 92 10.33 -3.71 12.06
CA LYS A 92 9.54 -4.88 11.64
C LYS A 92 8.95 -4.62 10.27
N LEU A 93 8.68 -5.70 9.53
CA LEU A 93 7.96 -5.63 8.26
C LEU A 93 6.44 -5.72 8.44
N ASP A 94 5.96 -5.99 9.66
CA ASP A 94 4.53 -5.99 9.99
C ASP A 94 3.92 -4.61 9.75
N THR A 95 2.69 -4.60 9.23
CA THR A 95 1.96 -3.38 8.90
C THR A 95 0.56 -3.37 9.51
N LEU A 96 -0.41 -2.71 8.92
CA LEU A 96 -1.72 -2.48 9.56
C LEU A 96 -2.60 -3.73 9.65
N ASN A 97 -2.34 -4.78 8.85
CA ASN A 97 -3.09 -6.03 8.85
C ASN A 97 -4.62 -5.82 8.76
N LEU A 98 -5.05 -4.97 7.83
CA LEU A 98 -6.48 -4.67 7.59
C LEU A 98 -7.16 -5.71 6.71
N VAL A 99 -6.37 -6.45 5.94
CA VAL A 99 -6.80 -7.52 5.03
C VAL A 99 -6.00 -8.79 5.35
N ASN A 100 -6.53 -9.95 4.99
CA ASN A 100 -5.90 -11.25 5.26
C ASN A 100 -5.10 -11.81 4.08
N PHE A 101 -4.66 -10.94 3.17
CA PHE A 101 -3.82 -11.25 2.01
C PHE A 101 -2.78 -10.16 1.81
N GLN A 102 -1.79 -10.45 0.98
CA GLN A 102 -0.82 -9.46 0.52
C GLN A 102 -1.28 -8.84 -0.80
N ILE A 103 -0.81 -7.64 -1.10
CA ILE A 103 -1.03 -6.99 -2.39
C ILE A 103 0.32 -6.58 -2.96
N ASN A 104 0.57 -6.96 -4.22
CA ASN A 104 1.64 -6.37 -5.01
C ASN A 104 1.02 -5.29 -5.90
N PRO A 105 1.12 -4.00 -5.54
CA PRO A 105 0.60 -2.90 -6.35
C PRO A 105 1.46 -2.71 -7.61
N HIS A 106 0.92 -2.01 -8.60
CA HIS A 106 1.56 -1.81 -9.90
C HIS A 106 1.93 -3.15 -10.57
N TYR A 107 1.08 -4.15 -10.38
CA TYR A 107 1.28 -5.45 -11.02
C TYR A 107 1.11 -5.33 -12.53
N HIS A 108 1.90 -6.08 -13.24
CA HIS A 108 1.77 -6.28 -14.69
C HIS A 108 2.16 -7.72 -15.05
N GLU A 109 1.53 -8.27 -16.05
CA GLU A 109 1.89 -9.58 -16.57
C GLU A 109 3.11 -9.53 -17.48
N GLY A 110 3.88 -10.60 -17.47
CA GLY A 110 5.01 -10.80 -18.37
C GLY A 110 6.19 -9.86 -18.10
N PRO A 111 7.11 -9.79 -19.05
CA PRO A 111 8.32 -8.99 -18.96
C PRO A 111 8.00 -7.51 -19.17
N MET A 112 8.84 -6.66 -18.60
CA MET A 112 8.85 -5.24 -18.92
C MET A 112 9.46 -5.02 -20.31
N TRP A 113 8.91 -4.09 -21.07
CA TRP A 113 9.44 -3.67 -22.37
C TRP A 113 10.04 -2.27 -22.25
N LEU A 114 11.27 -2.12 -22.65
CA LEU A 114 12.01 -0.86 -22.64
C LEU A 114 12.04 -0.28 -24.06
N LYS A 115 11.75 1.01 -24.18
CA LYS A 115 11.88 1.72 -25.44
C LYS A 115 13.32 2.22 -25.60
N ASN A 116 13.97 1.90 -26.73
CA ASN A 116 15.23 2.45 -27.17
C ASN A 116 15.07 3.11 -28.56
N GLU A 117 16.18 3.50 -29.17
CA GLU A 117 16.18 4.14 -30.52
C GLU A 117 15.69 3.21 -31.63
N GLU A 118 15.84 1.89 -31.46
CA GLU A 118 15.45 0.87 -32.43
C GLU A 118 14.02 0.34 -32.22
N GLY A 119 13.35 0.74 -31.10
CA GLY A 119 11.98 0.31 -30.77
C GLY A 119 11.84 -0.20 -29.36
N PHE A 120 11.10 -1.31 -29.16
CA PHE A 120 10.89 -1.93 -27.85
C PHE A 120 11.72 -3.19 -27.71
N VAL A 121 12.52 -3.27 -26.63
CA VAL A 121 13.29 -4.47 -26.26
C VAL A 121 12.79 -5.04 -24.95
N LYS A 122 12.78 -6.38 -24.87
CA LYS A 122 12.38 -7.10 -23.67
C LYS A 122 13.43 -6.88 -22.57
N HIS A 123 12.96 -6.47 -21.38
CA HIS A 123 13.81 -6.46 -20.19
C HIS A 123 14.01 -7.89 -19.68
N ASN A 124 15.27 -8.27 -19.37
CA ASN A 124 15.63 -9.62 -18.94
C ASN A 124 15.61 -9.82 -17.40
N GLY A 125 15.16 -8.84 -16.63
CA GLY A 125 14.97 -8.95 -15.18
C GLY A 125 13.72 -9.77 -14.82
N GLU A 126 13.61 -10.13 -13.54
CA GLU A 126 12.49 -10.90 -13.03
C GLU A 126 11.15 -10.16 -13.25
N THR A 127 10.14 -10.96 -13.60
CA THR A 127 8.76 -10.49 -13.68
C THR A 127 8.14 -10.37 -12.29
N ARG A 128 7.02 -9.66 -12.18
CA ARG A 128 6.25 -9.60 -10.93
C ARG A 128 5.81 -10.98 -10.46
N SER A 129 5.37 -11.84 -11.38
CA SER A 129 5.00 -13.22 -11.07
C SER A 129 6.16 -14.04 -10.49
N GLN A 130 7.38 -13.89 -11.03
CA GLN A 130 8.55 -14.58 -10.48
C GLN A 130 8.83 -14.13 -9.04
N ARG A 131 8.78 -12.83 -8.73
CA ARG A 131 8.97 -12.30 -7.37
C ARG A 131 7.90 -12.76 -6.39
N ILE A 132 6.64 -12.87 -6.84
CA ILE A 132 5.56 -13.43 -6.03
C ILE A 132 5.80 -14.92 -5.77
N ASN A 133 6.28 -15.68 -6.76
CA ASN A 133 6.65 -17.08 -6.56
C ASN A 133 7.82 -17.26 -5.57
N GLU A 134 8.81 -16.36 -5.60
CA GLU A 134 9.89 -16.33 -4.60
C GLU A 134 9.34 -16.05 -3.18
N TYR A 135 8.42 -15.08 -3.03
CA TYR A 135 7.73 -14.82 -1.77
C TYR A 135 7.07 -16.10 -1.24
N HIS A 136 6.39 -16.86 -2.09
CA HIS A 136 5.69 -18.09 -1.70
C HIS A 136 6.60 -19.28 -1.37
N GLN A 137 7.92 -19.19 -1.58
CA GLN A 137 8.85 -20.23 -1.10
C GLN A 137 8.88 -20.32 0.42
N ASN A 138 8.61 -19.21 1.13
CA ASN A 138 8.68 -19.14 2.58
C ASN A 138 7.42 -18.53 3.24
N ASN A 139 6.40 -18.21 2.45
CA ASN A 139 5.19 -17.52 2.92
C ASN A 139 3.93 -18.16 2.33
N ILE A 140 2.92 -18.35 3.16
CA ILE A 140 1.66 -19.00 2.76
C ILE A 140 0.52 -18.00 2.51
N ILE A 141 0.71 -16.72 2.88
CA ILE A 141 -0.32 -15.69 2.73
C ILE A 141 -0.52 -15.41 1.23
N PRO A 142 -1.76 -15.52 0.69
CA PRO A 142 -2.00 -15.28 -0.72
C PRO A 142 -1.65 -13.83 -1.12
N VAL A 143 -1.22 -13.67 -2.36
CA VAL A 143 -0.84 -12.36 -2.92
C VAL A 143 -1.77 -12.01 -4.07
N ILE A 144 -2.33 -10.82 -4.05
CA ILE A 144 -3.08 -10.23 -5.16
C ILE A 144 -2.15 -9.29 -5.93
N GLY A 145 -1.95 -9.56 -7.21
CA GLY A 145 -1.30 -8.63 -8.14
C GLY A 145 -2.32 -7.57 -8.59
N LEU A 146 -2.21 -6.36 -8.09
CA LEU A 146 -3.16 -5.30 -8.39
C LEU A 146 -2.65 -4.42 -9.52
N PHE A 147 -3.32 -4.47 -10.68
CA PHE A 147 -2.96 -3.70 -11.87
C PHE A 147 -3.20 -2.20 -11.67
N GLU A 148 -2.55 -1.37 -12.49
CA GLU A 148 -2.79 0.07 -12.50
C GLU A 148 -4.26 0.40 -12.79
N GLY A 149 -4.77 1.39 -12.06
CA GLY A 149 -6.18 1.80 -12.18
C GLY A 149 -7.17 0.87 -11.47
N SER A 150 -6.69 -0.23 -10.89
CA SER A 150 -7.56 -1.19 -10.18
C SER A 150 -7.85 -0.76 -8.75
N LEU A 151 -9.03 -1.13 -8.27
CA LEU A 151 -9.51 -0.81 -6.92
C LEU A 151 -10.16 -2.03 -6.28
N ILE A 152 -9.69 -2.42 -5.10
CA ILE A 152 -10.33 -3.43 -4.25
C ILE A 152 -11.03 -2.72 -3.08
N LYS A 153 -12.33 -2.98 -2.93
CA LYS A 153 -13.07 -2.65 -1.72
C LYS A 153 -13.07 -3.86 -0.78
N TRP A 154 -12.57 -3.65 0.44
CA TRP A 154 -12.60 -4.64 1.51
C TRP A 154 -13.55 -4.20 2.62
N GLN A 155 -14.54 -5.02 2.94
CA GLN A 155 -15.51 -4.72 3.98
C GLN A 155 -16.11 -6.03 4.52
N ASN A 156 -16.28 -6.13 5.85
CA ASN A 156 -16.84 -7.33 6.51
C ASN A 156 -16.13 -8.63 6.09
N GLN A 157 -14.79 -8.58 6.02
CA GLN A 157 -13.93 -9.69 5.59
C GLN A 157 -14.22 -10.22 4.18
N LYS A 158 -14.79 -9.38 3.32
CA LYS A 158 -15.03 -9.69 1.91
C LYS A 158 -14.39 -8.65 1.02
N GLY A 159 -13.64 -9.12 0.02
CA GLY A 159 -13.06 -8.30 -1.04
C GLY A 159 -13.96 -8.26 -2.26
N LYS A 160 -14.01 -7.11 -2.91
CA LYS A 160 -14.64 -6.93 -4.22
C LYS A 160 -13.74 -6.06 -5.08
N LEU A 161 -13.37 -6.58 -6.25
CA LEU A 161 -12.78 -5.76 -7.29
C LEU A 161 -13.85 -4.80 -7.82
N MET A 162 -13.59 -3.51 -7.73
CA MET A 162 -14.55 -2.46 -8.11
C MET A 162 -14.27 -1.90 -9.49
N ILE A 163 -13.00 -1.79 -9.85
CA ILE A 163 -12.51 -1.22 -11.12
C ILE A 163 -11.22 -1.95 -11.45
N GLY A 164 -10.96 -2.20 -12.75
CA GLY A 164 -9.70 -2.75 -13.27
C GLY A 164 -9.60 -4.26 -13.11
N ASP A 165 -8.37 -4.75 -13.05
CA ASP A 165 -7.98 -6.16 -12.98
C ASP A 165 -7.10 -6.47 -11.77
N ALA A 166 -7.12 -7.74 -11.35
CA ALA A 166 -6.29 -8.25 -10.24
C ALA A 166 -5.96 -9.74 -10.46
#